data_65d6da5b30a5c11f18d90374af14ed9e
#
_entry.id   65d6da5b30a5c11f18d90374af14ed9e
#
_cell.length_a   1.000
_cell.length_b   1.000
_cell.length_c   1.000
_cell.angle_alpha   90.00
_cell.angle_beta   90.00
_cell.angle_gamma   90.00
#
_symmetry.space_group_name_H-M   'P 1'
#
loop_
_entity.id
_entity.type
_entity.pdbx_description
1 polymer ?
#
loop_
_entity_poly.entity_id
_entity_poly.type
_entity_poly.pdbx_seq_one_letter_code
_entity_poly.pdbx_strand_id
1 'polypeptide(L)'
;MSTALAFHREAGKPFECPSIPVELRKRQVTGPSGEIQYRCGFRIGGGIDQDPSKSPYGYPDSGIYITHIEPGGPAEAAKLKVHDKILQVNGYDFTMVTHEKAINYIKKYNVLKMLVARQK
;
A
#
# COMPACT_ATOMS: atom_id res chain seq x y z
N MET A 1 2.34 20.13 10.81
CA MET A 1 1.09 19.78 10.62
C MET A 1 0.94 18.37 10.35
N SER A 2 -0.03 17.91 10.78
CA SER A 2 -0.23 16.54 10.72
C SER A 2 -0.64 16.09 9.36
N THR A 3 -0.16 14.96 8.97
CA THR A 3 -0.66 14.32 7.81
C THR A 3 -1.70 13.29 8.17
N ALA A 4 -2.25 13.39 9.34
CA ALA A 4 -3.20 12.40 9.78
C ALA A 4 -4.43 12.35 8.90
N LEU A 5 -4.75 13.41 8.21
CA LEU A 5 -5.87 13.39 7.31
C LEU A 5 -5.37 13.24 5.92
N ALA A 6 -4.91 12.06 5.64
CA ALA A 6 -4.32 11.76 4.36
C ALA A 6 -5.32 11.84 3.24
N PHE A 7 -6.58 11.51 3.50
CA PHE A 7 -7.56 11.69 2.50
C PHE A 7 -8.16 13.01 2.66
N HIS A 8 -8.50 13.66 1.63
CA HIS A 8 -9.22 14.80 1.67
C HIS A 8 -10.56 14.56 2.10
N ARG A 9 -11.09 15.29 2.85
CA ARG A 9 -12.43 15.13 3.22
C ARG A 9 -13.27 16.21 2.66
N GLU A 10 -14.55 15.95 2.59
CA GLU A 10 -15.45 16.90 2.10
C GLU A 10 -15.83 17.88 3.13
N ALA A 11 -16.24 19.03 2.72
CA ALA A 11 -16.63 20.06 3.64
C ALA A 11 -17.77 19.58 4.52
N GLY A 12 -17.65 19.80 5.77
CA GLY A 12 -18.67 19.44 6.75
C GLY A 12 -18.81 17.98 7.03
N LYS A 13 -17.98 17.15 6.38
CA LYS A 13 -18.08 15.71 6.55
C LYS A 13 -16.70 15.13 6.69
N PRO A 14 -16.07 15.31 7.81
CA PRO A 14 -14.70 14.83 7.96
C PRO A 14 -14.66 13.33 7.84
N PHE A 15 -13.71 12.87 7.09
CA PHE A 15 -13.49 11.46 6.94
C PHE A 15 -12.06 11.24 7.34
N GLU A 16 -11.86 10.84 8.58
CA GLU A 16 -10.54 10.73 9.12
C GLU A 16 -9.99 9.35 8.94
N CYS A 17 -8.90 9.28 8.20
CA CYS A 17 -8.14 8.05 8.06
C CYS A 17 -6.72 8.40 8.40
N PRO A 18 -6.31 8.14 9.62
CA PRO A 18 -4.94 8.48 10.02
C PRO A 18 -3.94 7.86 9.09
N SER A 19 -2.92 8.61 8.74
CA SER A 19 -1.83 8.06 7.98
C SER A 19 -0.83 7.43 8.95
N ILE A 20 -0.39 6.26 8.60
CA ILE A 20 0.45 5.44 9.46
C ILE A 20 1.75 5.17 8.74
N PRO A 21 2.89 5.56 9.31
CA PRO A 21 4.17 5.21 8.70
C PRO A 21 4.49 3.75 8.98
N VAL A 22 4.97 3.07 7.95
CA VAL A 22 5.31 1.65 8.04
C VAL A 22 6.64 1.45 7.35
N GLU A 23 7.54 0.74 8.00
CA GLU A 23 8.77 0.34 7.34
C GLU A 23 8.74 -1.16 7.16
N LEU A 24 8.83 -1.61 5.91
CA LEU A 24 8.80 -3.01 5.57
C LEU A 24 10.13 -3.40 4.95
N ARG A 25 10.76 -4.44 5.50
CA ARG A 25 11.98 -4.98 4.92
C ARG A 25 11.63 -6.29 4.26
N LYS A 26 11.87 -6.38 2.96
CA LYS A 26 11.55 -7.58 2.22
C LYS A 26 12.39 -8.75 2.71
N ARG A 27 11.82 -9.95 2.56
CA ARG A 27 12.52 -11.16 2.91
C ARG A 27 13.24 -11.68 1.67
N GLN A 28 14.50 -12.02 1.84
CA GLN A 28 15.27 -12.63 0.78
C GLN A 28 14.98 -14.13 0.77
N VAL A 29 14.61 -14.64 -0.38
CA VAL A 29 14.35 -16.07 -0.55
C VAL A 29 15.13 -16.56 -1.76
N THR A 30 15.43 -17.86 -1.79
CA THR A 30 16.11 -18.48 -2.92
C THR A 30 15.06 -19.21 -3.73
N GLY A 31 14.99 -18.91 -5.01
CA GLY A 31 14.05 -19.56 -5.90
C GLY A 31 14.52 -20.93 -6.32
N PRO A 32 13.68 -21.67 -7.06
CA PRO A 32 13.99 -23.05 -7.40
C PRO A 32 15.21 -23.20 -8.30
N SER A 33 15.58 -22.17 -9.05
CA SER A 33 16.77 -22.22 -9.88
C SER A 33 17.97 -21.58 -9.22
N GLY A 34 17.89 -21.33 -7.92
CA GLY A 34 19.00 -20.70 -7.19
C GLY A 34 19.02 -19.19 -7.24
N GLU A 35 18.03 -18.58 -7.91
CA GLU A 35 18.02 -17.12 -8.00
C GLU A 35 17.58 -16.51 -6.68
N ILE A 36 18.02 -15.28 -6.42
CA ILE A 36 17.65 -14.57 -5.21
C ILE A 36 16.43 -13.72 -5.50
N GLN A 37 15.42 -13.84 -4.65
CA GLN A 37 14.19 -13.08 -4.79
C GLN A 37 13.92 -12.33 -3.48
N TYR A 38 13.25 -11.20 -3.58
CA TYR A 38 12.87 -10.42 -2.41
C TYR A 38 11.36 -10.31 -2.37
N ARG A 39 10.76 -10.73 -1.25
CA ARG A 39 9.30 -10.80 -1.14
C ARG A 39 8.83 -9.80 -0.11
N CYS A 40 7.78 -9.06 -0.46
CA CYS A 40 7.20 -8.08 0.46
C CYS A 40 6.07 -8.69 1.31
N GLY A 41 5.44 -9.76 0.82
CA GLY A 41 4.42 -10.43 1.60
C GLY A 41 3.03 -9.82 1.51
N PHE A 42 2.80 -8.95 0.53
CA PHE A 42 1.45 -8.45 0.32
C PHE A 42 1.16 -8.34 -1.17
N ARG A 43 -0.13 -8.23 -1.49
CA ARG A 43 -0.59 -7.98 -2.85
C ARG A 43 -1.40 -6.71 -2.85
N ILE A 44 -1.46 -6.05 -3.98
CA ILE A 44 -2.16 -4.79 -4.10
C ILE A 44 -3.26 -4.86 -5.14
N GLY A 45 -4.25 -3.99 -4.99
CA GLY A 45 -5.27 -3.73 -5.98
C GLY A 45 -5.37 -2.24 -6.21
N GLY A 46 -6.18 -1.84 -7.18
CA GLY A 46 -6.41 -0.44 -7.46
C GLY A 46 -5.43 0.15 -8.46
N GLY A 47 -5.50 1.43 -8.62
CA GLY A 47 -4.75 2.15 -9.62
C GLY A 47 -5.69 2.94 -10.51
N ILE A 48 -5.19 3.98 -11.16
CA ILE A 48 -6.07 4.84 -11.95
C ILE A 48 -6.63 4.15 -13.18
N ASP A 49 -6.06 3.01 -13.54
CA ASP A 49 -6.53 2.20 -14.67
C ASP A 49 -7.43 1.04 -14.22
N GLN A 50 -7.80 0.96 -12.96
CA GLN A 50 -8.61 -0.12 -12.43
C GLN A 50 -10.03 0.37 -12.10
N ASP A 51 -10.94 -0.58 -11.93
CA ASP A 51 -12.34 -0.25 -11.63
C ASP A 51 -12.46 0.28 -10.20
N PRO A 52 -12.83 1.53 -10.01
CA PRO A 52 -12.88 2.09 -8.66
C PRO A 52 -14.00 1.48 -7.79
N SER A 53 -14.96 0.81 -8.40
CA SER A 53 -16.03 0.20 -7.61
C SER A 53 -15.51 -0.96 -6.77
N LYS A 54 -14.31 -1.46 -7.04
CA LYS A 54 -13.74 -2.54 -6.26
C LYS A 54 -12.88 -2.05 -5.11
N SER A 55 -12.79 -0.76 -4.93
CA SER A 55 -12.03 -0.20 -3.83
C SER A 55 -12.71 -0.52 -2.50
N PRO A 56 -11.95 -0.89 -1.47
CA PRO A 56 -12.55 -1.19 -0.17
C PRO A 56 -13.10 0.06 0.47
N TYR A 57 -14.05 -0.11 1.39
CA TYR A 57 -14.66 0.98 2.16
C TYR A 57 -15.36 2.01 1.28
N GLY A 58 -15.57 1.71 -0.02
CA GLY A 58 -16.19 2.69 -0.89
C GLY A 58 -15.36 3.94 -1.10
N TYR A 59 -14.03 3.81 -1.03
CA TYR A 59 -13.15 4.93 -1.31
C TYR A 59 -13.50 5.53 -2.67
N PRO A 60 -13.61 6.85 -2.75
CA PRO A 60 -14.06 7.47 -4.00
C PRO A 60 -12.98 7.64 -5.04
N ASP A 61 -11.77 7.18 -4.78
CA ASP A 61 -10.67 7.37 -5.70
C ASP A 61 -10.11 6.03 -6.15
N SER A 62 -9.15 6.08 -7.05
CA SER A 62 -8.56 4.90 -7.64
C SER A 62 -7.18 4.62 -7.05
N GLY A 63 -7.04 4.83 -5.77
CA GLY A 63 -5.76 4.60 -5.11
C GLY A 63 -5.39 3.14 -5.02
N ILE A 64 -4.19 2.90 -4.54
CA ILE A 64 -3.64 1.55 -4.38
C ILE A 64 -3.95 1.07 -2.97
N TYR A 65 -4.43 -0.15 -2.84
CA TYR A 65 -4.75 -0.70 -1.52
C TYR A 65 -4.28 -2.14 -1.44
N ILE A 66 -4.13 -2.62 -0.21
CA ILE A 66 -3.63 -3.98 0.04
C ILE A 66 -4.81 -4.94 -0.02
N THR A 67 -4.69 -6.00 -0.84
CA THR A 67 -5.73 -6.99 -1.00
C THR A 67 -5.43 -8.28 -0.27
N HIS A 68 -4.17 -8.53 0.06
CA HIS A 68 -3.78 -9.79 0.67
C HIS A 68 -2.51 -9.61 1.49
N ILE A 69 -2.46 -10.21 2.67
CA ILE A 69 -1.28 -10.23 3.53
C ILE A 69 -0.88 -11.67 3.73
N GLU A 70 0.36 -12.00 3.42
CA GLU A 70 0.86 -13.35 3.55
C GLU A 70 1.16 -13.64 5.02
N PRO A 71 0.59 -14.69 5.60
CA PRO A 71 0.85 -14.99 7.01
C PRO A 71 2.32 -15.30 7.23
N GLY A 72 2.88 -14.74 8.28
CA GLY A 72 4.28 -14.95 8.61
C GLY A 72 5.27 -14.21 7.75
N GLY A 73 4.78 -13.36 6.82
CA GLY A 73 5.67 -12.63 5.92
C GLY A 73 6.04 -11.25 6.43
N PRO A 74 6.84 -10.54 5.63
CA PRO A 74 7.31 -9.22 6.05
C PRO A 74 6.20 -8.18 6.24
N ALA A 75 5.13 -8.26 5.44
CA ALA A 75 4.05 -7.30 5.59
C ALA A 75 3.31 -7.48 6.90
N GLU A 76 3.08 -8.73 7.30
CA GLU A 76 2.45 -8.98 8.57
C GLU A 76 3.34 -8.51 9.71
N ALA A 77 4.64 -8.78 9.61
CA ALA A 77 5.58 -8.33 10.63
C ALA A 77 5.62 -6.81 10.72
N ALA A 78 5.40 -6.11 9.63
CA ALA A 78 5.35 -4.66 9.61
C ALA A 78 3.99 -4.12 10.03
N LYS A 79 3.05 -5.01 10.35
CA LYS A 79 1.71 -4.66 10.84
C LYS A 79 0.83 -3.99 9.80
N LEU A 80 1.08 -4.29 8.53
CA LEU A 80 0.16 -3.90 7.48
C LEU A 80 -1.11 -4.72 7.57
N LYS A 81 -2.20 -4.19 7.09
CA LYS A 81 -3.48 -4.88 7.12
C LYS A 81 -4.13 -4.82 5.76
N VAL A 82 -4.95 -5.83 5.49
CA VAL A 82 -5.77 -5.83 4.28
C VAL A 82 -6.65 -4.60 4.28
N HIS A 83 -6.78 -3.99 3.14
CA HIS A 83 -7.55 -2.77 2.89
C HIS A 83 -6.81 -1.49 3.28
N ASP A 84 -5.60 -1.57 3.78
CA ASP A 84 -4.80 -0.36 3.95
C ASP A 84 -4.59 0.28 2.60
N LYS A 85 -4.75 1.59 2.52
CA LYS A 85 -4.51 2.33 1.28
C LYS A 85 -3.09 2.87 1.32
N ILE A 86 -2.32 2.58 0.28
CA ILE A 86 -0.93 3.02 0.22
C ILE A 86 -0.88 4.42 -0.37
N LEU A 87 -0.38 5.36 0.40
CA LEU A 87 -0.32 6.76 -0.02
C LEU A 87 1.02 7.10 -0.63
N GLN A 88 2.09 6.57 -0.06
CA GLN A 88 3.45 6.82 -0.53
C GLN A 88 4.30 5.60 -0.30
N VAL A 89 5.29 5.43 -1.15
CA VAL A 89 6.35 4.44 -0.94
C VAL A 89 7.66 5.14 -1.23
N ASN A 90 8.53 5.20 -0.23
CA ASN A 90 9.84 5.85 -0.34
C ASN A 90 9.72 7.27 -0.91
N GLY A 91 8.70 8.00 -0.47
CA GLY A 91 8.46 9.36 -0.92
C GLY A 91 7.74 9.50 -2.23
N TYR A 92 7.49 8.39 -2.92
CA TYR A 92 6.81 8.45 -4.21
C TYR A 92 5.29 8.37 -3.98
N ASP A 93 4.55 9.27 -4.59
CA ASP A 93 3.10 9.39 -4.42
C ASP A 93 2.40 8.24 -5.11
N PHE A 94 1.60 7.48 -4.37
CA PHE A 94 0.84 6.35 -4.89
C PHE A 94 -0.64 6.66 -5.08
N THR A 95 -1.03 7.92 -4.94
CA THR A 95 -2.46 8.24 -5.01
C THR A 95 -2.99 8.32 -6.44
N MET A 96 -2.09 8.48 -7.41
CA MET A 96 -2.51 8.66 -8.80
C MET A 96 -1.60 7.89 -9.75
N VAL A 97 -1.46 6.59 -9.52
CA VAL A 97 -0.60 5.75 -10.35
C VAL A 97 -1.39 4.60 -10.93
N THR A 98 -0.90 4.03 -12.01
CA THR A 98 -1.48 2.81 -12.55
C THR A 98 -1.08 1.64 -11.68
N HIS A 99 -1.85 0.56 -11.78
CA HIS A 99 -1.57 -0.65 -11.01
C HIS A 99 -0.16 -1.18 -11.34
N GLU A 100 0.18 -1.23 -12.62
CA GLU A 100 1.46 -1.77 -13.02
C GLU A 100 2.62 -0.90 -12.53
N LYS A 101 2.47 0.41 -12.60
CA LYS A 101 3.52 1.30 -12.12
C LYS A 101 3.75 1.12 -10.63
N ALA A 102 2.66 0.95 -9.88
CA ALA A 102 2.78 0.70 -8.44
C ALA A 102 3.53 -0.60 -8.17
N ILE A 103 3.19 -1.67 -8.90
CA ILE A 103 3.88 -2.95 -8.74
C ILE A 103 5.36 -2.79 -9.06
N ASN A 104 5.68 -2.13 -10.15
CA ASN A 104 7.08 -1.98 -10.55
C ASN A 104 7.87 -1.17 -9.53
N TYR A 105 7.25 -0.15 -8.97
CA TYR A 105 7.93 0.68 -7.98
C TYR A 105 8.18 -0.10 -6.69
N ILE A 106 7.20 -0.89 -6.26
CA ILE A 106 7.36 -1.73 -5.08
C ILE A 106 8.46 -2.76 -5.28
N LYS A 107 8.58 -3.30 -6.48
CA LYS A 107 9.61 -4.29 -6.76
C LYS A 107 11.01 -3.68 -6.77
N LYS A 108 11.13 -2.39 -6.96
CA LYS A 108 12.42 -1.75 -7.18
C LYS A 108 13.26 -1.67 -5.91
N TYR A 109 12.65 -1.62 -4.74
CA TYR A 109 13.39 -1.40 -3.50
C TYR A 109 13.21 -2.57 -2.55
N ASN A 110 14.24 -2.87 -1.78
CA ASN A 110 14.19 -3.97 -0.79
C ASN A 110 13.66 -3.50 0.56
N VAL A 111 13.73 -2.21 0.82
CA VAL A 111 13.15 -1.62 2.02
C VAL A 111 12.11 -0.61 1.56
N LEU A 112 10.89 -0.78 2.03
CA LEU A 112 9.80 0.10 1.65
C LEU A 112 9.39 0.94 2.84
N LYS A 113 9.62 2.23 2.75
CA LYS A 113 9.15 3.16 3.76
C LYS A 113 7.84 3.71 3.25
N MET A 114 6.76 3.27 3.85
CA MET A 114 5.43 3.48 3.32
C MET A 114 4.63 4.37 4.24
N LEU A 115 3.68 5.07 3.65
CA LEU A 115 2.68 5.78 4.40
C LEU A 115 1.35 5.21 3.96
N VAL A 116 0.58 4.69 4.88
CA VAL A 116 -0.70 4.06 4.56
C VAL A 116 -1.82 4.74 5.33
N ALA A 117 -3.01 4.65 4.79
CA ALA A 117 -4.20 5.15 5.47
C ALA A 117 -5.10 3.98 5.82
N ARG A 118 -5.67 4.02 7.01
CA ARG A 118 -6.47 2.91 7.50
C ARG A 118 -7.74 3.48 8.12
N GLN A 119 -8.87 2.95 7.70
CA GLN A 119 -10.12 3.42 8.26
C GLN A 119 -10.31 2.81 9.63
N LYS A 120 -10.79 3.60 10.54
CA LYS A 120 -11.00 3.13 11.89
C LYS A 120 -12.24 2.29 12.00
#